data_a1bffdcdcc726fed0af693c63ab5f8fe
#
_entry.id   a1bffdcdcc726fed0af693c63ab5f8fe
#
_cell.length_a   1.000
_cell.length_b   1.000
_cell.length_c   1.000
_cell.angle_alpha   90.00
_cell.angle_beta   90.00
_cell.angle_gamma   90.00
#
_symmetry.space_group_name_H-M   'P 1'
#
loop_
_entity.id
_entity.type
_entity.pdbx_description
1 polymer ?
#
loop_
_entity_poly.entity_id
_entity_poly.type
_entity_poly.pdbx_seq_one_letter_code
_entity_poly.pdbx_strand_id
1 'polypeptide(L)'
;IRDRDQGVIRSTKNSDNAIDLKKYLLRSNININLTKTTEAVVRLHGAFEDYNGPIVSGNDLYSRVMRSDPVAFPAYYAPDAANAYKEHILFGNTDQGQYINPYADMVRGFKNYSRSTMMAQFEVKQKLDFITKGLNARALFSTNRYAYFVQTREYTPYYYAVSMYDKINDTYVLNCLNPDKGSEWLSYTEGSKPVSYTHLRAHETKA
;
A
#
# COMPACT_ATOMS: atom_id res chain seq x y z
N ILE A 1 1.33 15.44 -15.79
CA ILE A 1 0.76 16.77 -15.98
C ILE A 1 1.86 17.75 -15.74
N ARG A 2 2.11 18.53 -16.73
CA ARG A 2 3.26 19.36 -16.77
C ARG A 2 2.77 20.79 -16.93
N ASP A 3 2.60 21.45 -15.83
CA ASP A 3 2.52 22.88 -15.90
C ASP A 3 3.82 23.44 -15.35
N ARG A 4 4.75 23.71 -16.25
CA ARG A 4 6.05 24.28 -15.91
C ARG A 4 5.96 25.70 -15.45
N ASP A 5 4.93 26.38 -15.86
CA ASP A 5 4.84 27.82 -15.74
C ASP A 5 4.25 28.24 -14.41
N GLN A 6 3.58 27.29 -13.73
CA GLN A 6 2.92 27.61 -12.46
C GLN A 6 3.72 27.27 -11.21
N GLY A 7 4.88 26.68 -11.32
CA GLY A 7 5.78 26.41 -10.17
C GLY A 7 5.20 25.48 -9.08
N VAL A 8 3.90 25.46 -9.01
CA VAL A 8 3.07 24.84 -7.97
C VAL A 8 3.16 23.30 -8.01
N ILE A 9 3.29 22.73 -9.20
CA ILE A 9 3.36 21.27 -9.35
C ILE A 9 4.77 20.72 -9.07
N ARG A 10 5.78 21.56 -9.01
CA ARG A 10 7.17 21.13 -8.77
C ARG A 10 7.43 20.61 -7.37
N SER A 11 6.78 21.21 -6.37
CA SER A 11 7.00 20.87 -4.96
C SER A 11 6.44 19.50 -4.57
N THR A 12 5.51 18.93 -5.35
CA THR A 12 4.85 17.67 -5.03
C THR A 12 5.43 16.46 -5.72
N LYS A 13 6.36 16.64 -6.66
CA LYS A 13 6.97 15.55 -7.43
C LYS A 13 8.21 14.93 -6.79
N ASN A 14 8.32 14.93 -5.48
CA ASN A 14 9.38 14.20 -4.79
C ASN A 14 9.08 12.70 -4.67
N SER A 15 7.95 12.23 -5.20
CA SER A 15 7.60 10.81 -5.21
C SER A 15 6.97 10.42 -6.54
N ASP A 16 7.30 9.24 -7.01
CA ASP A 16 6.60 8.60 -8.13
C ASP A 16 5.29 8.01 -7.58
N ASN A 17 4.16 8.58 -7.99
CA ASN A 17 2.83 8.12 -7.62
C ASN A 17 2.30 7.01 -8.56
N ALA A 18 3.11 6.54 -9.50
CA ALA A 18 2.76 5.39 -10.32
C ALA A 18 2.69 4.14 -9.45
N ILE A 19 1.66 3.32 -9.68
CA ILE A 19 1.54 2.05 -8.98
C ILE A 19 2.57 1.09 -9.53
N ASP A 20 3.51 0.68 -8.68
CA ASP A 20 4.46 -0.40 -8.93
C ASP A 20 4.17 -1.54 -7.94
N LEU A 21 3.69 -2.66 -8.45
CA LEU A 21 3.37 -3.84 -7.67
C LEU A 21 4.14 -5.04 -8.20
N LYS A 22 5.05 -5.57 -7.38
CA LYS A 22 5.85 -6.74 -7.70
C LYS A 22 5.42 -7.90 -6.81
N LYS A 23 5.12 -9.03 -7.44
CA LYS A 23 4.75 -10.27 -6.75
C LYS A 23 5.66 -11.40 -7.17
N TYR A 24 6.23 -12.07 -6.18
CA TYR A 24 7.09 -13.22 -6.37
C TYR A 24 6.50 -14.41 -5.64
N LEU A 25 6.40 -15.53 -6.32
CA LEU A 25 5.91 -16.78 -5.76
C LEU A 25 6.97 -17.85 -5.93
N LEU A 26 7.43 -18.39 -4.82
CA LEU A 26 8.33 -19.55 -4.77
C LEU A 26 7.57 -20.75 -4.23
N ARG A 27 7.65 -21.88 -4.94
CA ARG A 27 7.12 -23.16 -4.47
C ARG A 27 8.10 -24.27 -4.79
N SER A 28 8.42 -25.07 -3.80
CA SER A 28 9.29 -26.25 -3.96
C SER A 28 8.71 -27.41 -3.16
N ASN A 29 8.65 -28.60 -3.80
CA ASN A 29 8.29 -29.85 -3.16
C ASN A 29 9.39 -30.86 -3.49
N ILE A 30 10.06 -31.35 -2.48
CA ILE A 30 11.18 -32.26 -2.60
C ILE A 30 10.85 -33.54 -1.82
N ASN A 31 10.83 -34.67 -2.50
CA ASN A 31 10.66 -35.99 -1.89
C ASN A 31 11.99 -36.72 -1.96
N ILE A 32 12.46 -37.20 -0.82
CA ILE A 32 13.76 -37.85 -0.66
C ILE A 32 13.53 -39.22 -0.03
N ASN A 33 13.89 -40.27 -0.72
CA ASN A 33 13.93 -41.61 -0.15
C ASN A 33 15.27 -41.79 0.59
N LEU A 34 15.24 -41.60 1.91
CA LEU A 34 16.44 -41.76 2.76
C LEU A 34 16.88 -43.21 2.87
N THR A 35 15.89 -44.13 2.96
CA THR A 35 16.09 -45.56 2.97
C THR A 35 14.95 -46.25 2.19
N LYS A 36 14.99 -47.58 2.07
CA LYS A 36 13.88 -48.34 1.47
C LYS A 36 12.55 -48.24 2.25
N THR A 37 12.63 -47.82 3.51
CA THR A 37 11.49 -47.74 4.43
C THR A 37 11.21 -46.32 4.94
N THR A 38 12.11 -45.37 4.65
CA THR A 38 12.02 -43.98 5.15
C THR A 38 11.96 -42.98 3.99
N GLU A 39 10.90 -42.19 3.93
CA GLU A 39 10.72 -41.08 3.00
C GLU A 39 10.69 -39.77 3.78
N ALA A 40 11.46 -38.79 3.35
CA ALA A 40 11.39 -37.43 3.82
C ALA A 40 10.78 -36.50 2.73
N VAL A 41 9.88 -35.67 3.10
CA VAL A 41 9.25 -34.70 2.18
C VAL A 41 9.46 -33.29 2.72
N VAL A 42 10.02 -32.42 1.90
CA VAL A 42 10.21 -30.99 2.21
C VAL A 42 9.34 -30.19 1.26
N ARG A 43 8.46 -29.37 1.81
CA ARG A 43 7.63 -28.44 1.03
C ARG A 43 7.92 -27.02 1.48
N LEU A 44 8.28 -26.18 0.53
CA LEU A 44 8.55 -24.76 0.75
C LEU A 44 7.58 -23.94 -0.10
N HIS A 45 7.00 -22.94 0.51
CA HIS A 45 6.18 -21.94 -0.18
C HIS A 45 6.55 -20.56 0.32
N GLY A 46 6.87 -19.65 -0.60
CA GLY A 46 7.15 -18.25 -0.32
C GLY A 46 6.33 -17.36 -1.25
N ALA A 47 5.62 -16.40 -0.70
CA ALA A 47 4.96 -15.34 -1.43
C ALA A 47 5.47 -14.00 -0.93
N PHE A 48 5.95 -13.17 -1.85
CA PHE A 48 6.51 -11.85 -1.58
C PHE A 48 5.77 -10.83 -2.44
N GLU A 49 5.42 -9.72 -1.84
CA GLU A 49 4.71 -8.64 -2.51
C GLU A 49 5.31 -7.31 -2.07
N ASP A 50 5.82 -6.57 -3.03
CA ASP A 50 6.33 -5.22 -2.84
C ASP A 50 5.45 -4.24 -3.62
N TYR A 51 5.01 -3.19 -2.95
CA TYR A 51 4.14 -2.16 -3.50
C TYR A 51 4.73 -0.78 -3.26
N ASN A 52 4.68 0.04 -4.31
CA ASN A 52 4.87 1.48 -4.23
C ASN A 52 3.73 2.15 -4.99
N GLY A 53 3.15 3.20 -4.42
CA GLY A 53 2.07 3.91 -5.08
C GLY A 53 1.35 4.91 -4.20
N PRO A 54 0.20 5.46 -4.66
CA PRO A 54 -0.59 6.41 -3.92
C PRO A 54 -1.11 5.82 -2.61
N ILE A 55 -1.35 6.71 -1.64
CA ILE A 55 -1.88 6.34 -0.32
C ILE A 55 -3.30 5.82 -0.44
N VAL A 56 -4.09 6.48 -1.29
CA VAL A 56 -5.52 6.18 -1.50
C VAL A 56 -5.65 4.98 -2.42
N SER A 57 -6.50 4.04 -2.05
CA SER A 57 -6.80 2.88 -2.90
C SER A 57 -7.56 3.29 -4.16
N GLY A 58 -7.51 2.47 -5.21
CA GLY A 58 -8.25 2.74 -6.46
C GLY A 58 -9.77 2.86 -6.25
N ASN A 59 -10.34 2.04 -5.36
CA ASN A 59 -11.78 2.09 -5.04
C ASN A 59 -12.15 3.36 -4.28
N ASP A 60 -11.32 3.77 -3.32
CA ASP A 60 -11.55 5.01 -2.58
C ASP A 60 -11.40 6.23 -3.49
N LEU A 61 -10.39 6.21 -4.36
CA LEU A 61 -10.19 7.27 -5.35
C LEU A 61 -11.39 7.38 -6.30
N TYR A 62 -11.87 6.24 -6.81
CA TYR A 62 -13.08 6.21 -7.65
C TYR A 62 -14.30 6.80 -6.92
N SER A 63 -14.52 6.40 -5.67
CA SER A 63 -15.61 6.92 -4.85
C SER A 63 -15.50 8.44 -4.63
N ARG A 64 -14.28 8.96 -4.48
CA ARG A 64 -14.04 10.41 -4.35
C ARG A 64 -14.27 11.16 -5.66
N VAL A 65 -13.85 10.57 -6.79
CA VAL A 65 -14.15 11.13 -8.13
C VAL A 65 -15.65 11.24 -8.36
N MET A 66 -16.41 10.20 -8.01
CA MET A 66 -17.88 10.20 -8.17
C MET A 66 -18.60 11.19 -7.23
N ARG A 67 -17.95 11.60 -6.14
CA ARG A 67 -18.49 12.56 -5.16
C ARG A 67 -17.93 13.98 -5.34
N SER A 68 -16.91 14.15 -6.17
CA SER A 68 -16.36 15.48 -6.48
C SER A 68 -17.27 16.22 -7.45
N ASP A 69 -17.33 17.53 -7.30
CA ASP A 69 -18.09 18.41 -8.19
C ASP A 69 -17.12 19.26 -9.02
N PRO A 70 -16.80 18.85 -10.26
CA PRO A 70 -15.85 19.57 -11.10
C PRO A 70 -16.39 20.92 -11.62
N VAL A 71 -17.68 21.16 -11.47
CA VAL A 71 -18.31 22.46 -11.81
C VAL A 71 -18.10 23.46 -10.68
N ALA A 72 -18.11 22.98 -9.42
CA ALA A 72 -17.97 23.85 -8.26
C ALA A 72 -16.53 24.32 -8.02
N PHE A 73 -15.53 23.48 -8.36
CA PHE A 73 -14.11 23.83 -8.20
C PHE A 73 -13.21 23.03 -9.16
N PRO A 74 -12.08 23.60 -9.60
CA PRO A 74 -11.08 22.88 -10.37
C PRO A 74 -10.23 21.98 -9.48
N ALA A 75 -9.43 21.11 -10.09
CA ALA A 75 -8.46 20.28 -9.36
C ALA A 75 -7.46 21.14 -8.56
N TYR A 76 -7.01 22.25 -9.14
CA TYR A 76 -6.16 23.26 -8.49
C TYR A 76 -6.34 24.61 -9.18
N TYR A 77 -6.00 25.66 -8.46
CA TYR A 77 -6.00 27.04 -8.98
C TYR A 77 -4.61 27.50 -9.38
N ALA A 78 -4.52 28.39 -10.34
CA ALA A 78 -3.33 29.21 -10.54
C ALA A 78 -3.20 30.20 -9.38
N PRO A 79 -1.98 30.54 -8.93
CA PRO A 79 -1.80 31.52 -7.87
C PRO A 79 -2.35 32.89 -8.28
N ASP A 80 -3.14 33.49 -7.42
CA ASP A 80 -3.53 34.90 -7.50
C ASP A 80 -2.40 35.80 -6.93
N ALA A 81 -2.56 37.11 -7.05
CA ALA A 81 -1.53 38.06 -6.58
C ALA A 81 -1.21 37.90 -5.07
N ALA A 82 -2.23 37.57 -4.27
CA ALA A 82 -2.09 37.39 -2.82
C ALA A 82 -1.38 36.08 -2.44
N ASN A 83 -1.45 35.06 -3.31
CA ASN A 83 -0.91 33.74 -3.07
C ASN A 83 0.31 33.41 -3.98
N ALA A 84 0.82 34.36 -4.74
CA ALA A 84 1.93 34.16 -5.68
C ALA A 84 3.25 33.70 -5.03
N TYR A 85 3.43 33.96 -3.74
CA TYR A 85 4.62 33.57 -2.98
C TYR A 85 4.54 32.12 -2.44
N LYS A 86 3.39 31.46 -2.55
CA LYS A 86 3.19 30.12 -2.02
C LYS A 86 3.77 29.08 -2.97
N GLU A 87 4.51 28.13 -2.42
CA GLU A 87 5.16 27.07 -3.19
C GLU A 87 4.36 25.76 -3.25
N HIS A 88 3.30 25.65 -2.43
CA HIS A 88 2.42 24.48 -2.44
C HIS A 88 1.30 24.61 -3.48
N ILE A 89 0.70 23.48 -3.87
CA ILE A 89 -0.42 23.44 -4.80
C ILE A 89 -1.67 24.03 -4.12
N LEU A 90 -2.35 24.92 -4.82
CA LEU A 90 -3.60 25.54 -4.39
C LEU A 90 -4.79 24.65 -4.82
N PHE A 91 -5.06 23.56 -4.09
CA PHE A 91 -6.13 22.64 -4.45
C PHE A 91 -7.51 23.28 -4.32
N GLY A 92 -8.33 23.11 -5.36
CA GLY A 92 -9.70 23.62 -5.36
C GLY A 92 -10.60 22.84 -4.41
N ASN A 93 -11.50 23.55 -3.72
CA ASN A 93 -12.60 22.96 -2.96
C ASN A 93 -13.70 23.99 -2.69
N THR A 94 -14.81 23.54 -2.10
CA THR A 94 -15.90 24.40 -1.64
C THR A 94 -15.84 24.58 -0.13
N ASP A 95 -16.46 25.65 0.36
CA ASP A 95 -16.53 26.00 1.80
C ASP A 95 -17.52 25.12 2.59
N GLN A 96 -17.82 23.91 2.13
CA GLN A 96 -18.83 23.04 2.78
C GLN A 96 -18.26 22.04 3.79
N GLY A 97 -17.03 22.24 4.24
CA GLY A 97 -16.43 21.47 5.36
C GLY A 97 -15.97 20.05 5.06
N GLN A 98 -16.31 19.49 3.92
CA GLN A 98 -15.77 18.20 3.46
C GLN A 98 -14.85 18.41 2.25
N TYR A 99 -13.58 18.30 2.49
CA TYR A 99 -12.58 18.49 1.44
C TYR A 99 -12.43 17.21 0.61
N ILE A 100 -13.11 17.16 -0.55
CA ILE A 100 -13.02 16.06 -1.51
C ILE A 100 -12.38 16.60 -2.78
N ASN A 101 -11.11 16.32 -2.96
CA ASN A 101 -10.40 16.64 -4.20
C ASN A 101 -9.58 15.42 -4.61
N PRO A 102 -10.01 14.66 -5.63
CA PRO A 102 -9.33 13.43 -6.05
C PRO A 102 -7.88 13.66 -6.49
N TYR A 103 -7.59 14.81 -7.08
CA TYR A 103 -6.23 15.15 -7.50
C TYR A 103 -5.33 15.37 -6.29
N ALA A 104 -5.78 16.09 -5.27
CA ALA A 104 -5.06 16.25 -4.02
C ALA A 104 -4.78 14.89 -3.37
N ASP A 105 -5.76 13.98 -3.36
CA ASP A 105 -5.60 12.64 -2.80
C ASP A 105 -4.56 11.79 -3.55
N MET A 106 -4.42 11.98 -4.85
CA MET A 106 -3.40 11.29 -5.66
C MET A 106 -1.98 11.78 -5.41
N VAL A 107 -1.81 13.09 -5.11
CA VAL A 107 -0.49 13.71 -5.07
C VAL A 107 -0.01 14.04 -3.65
N ARG A 108 -0.85 13.91 -2.63
CA ARG A 108 -0.52 14.27 -1.25
C ARG A 108 0.53 13.38 -0.58
N GLY A 109 0.95 12.32 -1.24
CA GLY A 109 1.98 11.45 -0.72
C GLY A 109 2.00 10.07 -1.35
N PHE A 110 2.77 9.18 -0.76
CA PHE A 110 2.94 7.81 -1.25
C PHE A 110 3.03 6.80 -0.12
N LYS A 111 2.77 5.55 -0.46
CA LYS A 111 2.81 4.41 0.44
C LYS A 111 3.65 3.30 -0.17
N ASN A 112 4.62 2.83 0.61
CA ASN A 112 5.39 1.64 0.29
C ASN A 112 5.04 0.55 1.28
N TYR A 113 4.79 -0.67 0.81
CA TYR A 113 4.73 -1.81 1.71
C TYR A 113 5.43 -3.02 1.13
N SER A 114 5.98 -3.83 2.03
CA SER A 114 6.50 -5.16 1.73
C SER A 114 5.76 -6.18 2.57
N ARG A 115 5.25 -7.21 1.92
CA ARG A 115 4.54 -8.33 2.53
C ARG A 115 5.25 -9.63 2.17
N SER A 116 5.55 -10.44 3.15
CA SER A 116 6.10 -11.78 2.91
C SER A 116 5.33 -12.84 3.71
N THR A 117 5.00 -13.91 3.04
CA THR A 117 4.44 -15.12 3.64
C THR A 117 5.35 -16.28 3.29
N MET A 118 5.89 -16.95 4.28
CA MET A 118 6.76 -18.13 4.11
C MET A 118 6.16 -19.30 4.87
N MET A 119 6.00 -20.43 4.18
CA MET A 119 5.56 -21.68 4.78
C MET A 119 6.63 -22.75 4.50
N ALA A 120 7.00 -23.46 5.53
CA ALA A 120 7.87 -24.61 5.42
C ALA A 120 7.24 -25.82 6.11
N GLN A 121 7.23 -26.95 5.43
CA GLN A 121 6.76 -28.22 5.97
C GLN A 121 7.84 -29.26 5.77
N PHE A 122 8.09 -30.01 6.82
CA PHE A 122 8.94 -31.17 6.81
C PHE A 122 8.14 -32.38 7.29
N GLU A 123 8.09 -33.41 6.48
CA GLU A 123 7.33 -34.62 6.74
C GLU A 123 8.30 -35.83 6.65
N VAL A 124 8.22 -36.70 7.62
CA VAL A 124 8.90 -37.99 7.59
C VAL A 124 7.88 -39.09 7.65
N LYS A 125 7.98 -40.02 6.73
CA LYS A 125 7.17 -41.25 6.67
C LYS A 125 8.10 -42.43 6.86
N GLN A 126 7.77 -43.32 7.81
CA GLN A 126 8.51 -44.51 8.13
C GLN A 126 7.64 -45.75 8.05
N LYS A 127 8.00 -46.71 7.22
CA LYS A 127 7.38 -48.02 7.24
C LYS A 127 8.00 -48.85 8.39
N LEU A 128 7.15 -49.38 9.25
CA LEU A 128 7.51 -50.13 10.44
C LEU A 128 7.13 -51.60 10.32
N ASP A 129 7.19 -52.15 9.10
CA ASP A 129 6.87 -53.55 8.81
C ASP A 129 7.69 -54.54 9.62
N PHE A 130 8.83 -54.12 10.14
CA PHE A 130 9.70 -54.91 11.02
C PHE A 130 9.13 -55.09 12.44
N ILE A 131 8.20 -54.23 12.86
CA ILE A 131 7.47 -54.36 14.13
C ILE A 131 6.16 -55.08 13.90
N THR A 132 5.37 -54.59 12.96
CA THR A 132 4.09 -55.19 12.59
C THR A 132 3.81 -54.88 11.11
N LYS A 133 3.47 -55.90 10.34
CA LYS A 133 3.16 -55.79 8.91
C LYS A 133 2.06 -54.76 8.66
N GLY A 134 2.32 -53.80 7.75
CA GLY A 134 1.40 -52.73 7.41
C GLY A 134 1.44 -51.54 8.37
N LEU A 135 2.28 -51.54 9.41
CA LEU A 135 2.39 -50.36 10.30
C LEU A 135 3.22 -49.26 9.63
N ASN A 136 2.68 -48.04 9.64
CA ASN A 136 3.35 -46.85 9.14
C ASN A 136 3.28 -45.73 10.20
N ALA A 137 4.40 -45.03 10.39
CA ALA A 137 4.46 -43.83 11.21
C ALA A 137 4.70 -42.60 10.32
N ARG A 138 4.05 -41.50 10.66
CA ARG A 138 4.21 -40.23 9.97
C ARG A 138 4.38 -39.12 10.99
N ALA A 139 5.42 -38.32 10.81
CA ALA A 139 5.64 -37.11 11.58
C ALA A 139 5.64 -35.90 10.63
N LEU A 140 4.94 -34.87 11.00
CA LEU A 140 4.85 -33.62 10.24
C LEU A 140 5.20 -32.43 11.13
N PHE A 141 6.17 -31.66 10.68
CA PHE A 141 6.49 -30.34 11.21
C PHE A 141 6.08 -29.29 10.18
N SER A 142 5.36 -28.26 10.61
CA SER A 142 4.96 -27.15 9.74
C SER A 142 5.17 -25.81 10.45
N THR A 143 5.75 -24.86 9.74
CA THR A 143 5.91 -23.49 10.23
C THR A 143 5.40 -22.51 9.18
N ASN A 144 4.75 -21.46 9.64
CA ASN A 144 4.28 -20.36 8.82
C ASN A 144 4.77 -19.03 9.41
N ARG A 145 5.40 -18.21 8.59
CA ARG A 145 5.84 -16.87 8.96
C ARG A 145 5.17 -15.87 8.04
N TYR A 146 4.52 -14.89 8.64
CA TYR A 146 4.01 -13.70 7.96
C TYR A 146 4.77 -12.49 8.46
N ALA A 147 5.23 -11.64 7.54
CA ALA A 147 5.81 -10.35 7.87
C ALA A 147 5.19 -9.28 6.97
N TYR A 148 4.87 -8.15 7.56
CA TYR A 148 4.32 -6.98 6.88
C TYR A 148 5.03 -5.74 7.40
N PHE A 149 5.54 -4.95 6.48
CA PHE A 149 6.13 -3.66 6.74
C PHE A 149 5.46 -2.62 5.86
N VAL A 150 5.13 -1.47 6.40
CA VAL A 150 4.52 -0.37 5.67
C VAL A 150 5.16 0.95 6.07
N GLN A 151 5.38 1.79 5.08
CA GLN A 151 5.88 3.14 5.22
C GLN A 151 4.94 4.06 4.44
N THR A 152 4.44 5.09 5.10
CA THR A 152 3.60 6.12 4.48
C THR A 152 4.24 7.48 4.69
N ARG A 153 4.31 8.27 3.63
CA ARG A 153 4.72 9.69 3.68
C ARG A 153 3.63 10.52 3.05
N GLU A 154 3.09 11.45 3.81
CA GLU A 154 2.00 12.29 3.36
C GLU A 154 2.05 13.69 3.98
N TYR A 155 1.46 14.63 3.28
CA TYR A 155 1.18 15.95 3.81
C TYR A 155 -0.34 16.21 3.79
N THR A 156 -0.81 17.16 4.57
CA THR A 156 -2.20 17.59 4.55
C THR A 156 -2.35 18.72 3.55
N PRO A 157 -3.08 18.53 2.43
CA PRO A 157 -3.22 19.54 1.40
C PRO A 157 -3.90 20.81 1.91
N TYR A 158 -3.48 21.95 1.37
CA TYR A 158 -4.20 23.22 1.51
C TYR A 158 -5.29 23.32 0.46
N TYR A 159 -6.50 23.66 0.88
CA TYR A 159 -7.66 23.81 0.01
C TYR A 159 -8.07 25.26 -0.10
N TYR A 160 -8.49 25.65 -1.31
CA TYR A 160 -8.82 27.01 -1.66
C TYR A 160 -10.17 27.09 -2.35
N ALA A 161 -10.88 28.20 -2.10
CA ALA A 161 -12.07 28.58 -2.82
C ALA A 161 -11.93 30.01 -3.35
N VAL A 162 -12.61 30.28 -4.44
CA VAL A 162 -12.72 31.66 -4.96
C VAL A 162 -13.62 32.47 -4.04
N SER A 163 -13.09 33.52 -3.43
CA SER A 163 -13.83 34.44 -2.59
C SER A 163 -14.40 35.64 -3.39
N MET A 164 -13.70 36.05 -4.44
CA MET A 164 -14.11 37.13 -5.31
C MET A 164 -13.64 36.86 -6.74
N TYR A 165 -14.48 37.18 -7.71
CA TYR A 165 -14.14 37.10 -9.13
C TYR A 165 -14.46 38.46 -9.82
N ASP A 166 -13.43 39.05 -10.41
CA ASP A 166 -13.54 40.23 -11.23
C ASP A 166 -13.71 39.84 -12.71
N LYS A 167 -14.93 39.95 -13.20
CA LYS A 167 -15.30 39.58 -14.57
C LYS A 167 -14.67 40.46 -15.63
N ILE A 168 -14.31 41.72 -15.26
CA ILE A 168 -13.78 42.70 -16.22
C ILE A 168 -12.33 42.39 -16.54
N ASN A 169 -11.54 42.09 -15.49
CA ASN A 169 -10.13 41.82 -15.59
C ASN A 169 -9.81 40.33 -15.67
N ASP A 170 -10.83 39.45 -15.62
CA ASP A 170 -10.70 37.99 -15.54
C ASP A 170 -9.72 37.53 -14.44
N THR A 171 -9.86 38.13 -13.25
CA THR A 171 -9.04 37.86 -12.10
C THR A 171 -9.89 37.39 -10.93
N TYR A 172 -9.29 36.53 -10.08
CA TYR A 172 -9.94 36.03 -8.88
C TYR A 172 -9.07 36.20 -7.65
N VAL A 173 -9.70 36.17 -6.49
CA VAL A 173 -9.05 36.16 -5.19
C VAL A 173 -9.36 34.84 -4.50
N LEU A 174 -8.33 34.13 -4.07
CA LEU A 174 -8.45 32.84 -3.40
C LEU A 174 -8.41 33.00 -1.88
N ASN A 175 -9.29 32.28 -1.22
CA ASN A 175 -9.29 32.15 0.24
C ASN A 175 -8.88 30.72 0.61
N CYS A 176 -7.95 30.56 1.55
CA CYS A 176 -7.57 29.26 2.11
C CYS A 176 -8.64 28.79 3.09
N LEU A 177 -9.17 27.58 2.87
CA LEU A 177 -10.25 27.01 3.66
C LEU A 177 -9.77 26.32 4.95
N ASN A 178 -8.50 25.90 4.99
CA ASN A 178 -7.92 25.15 6.10
C ASN A 178 -6.50 25.63 6.50
N PRO A 179 -6.31 26.93 6.79
CA PRO A 179 -4.98 27.50 7.03
C PRO A 179 -4.25 26.84 8.21
N ASP A 180 -4.98 26.43 9.24
CA ASP A 180 -4.42 25.85 10.46
C ASP A 180 -4.18 24.34 10.39
N LYS A 181 -4.67 23.67 9.34
CA LYS A 181 -4.61 22.20 9.21
C LYS A 181 -3.73 21.72 8.07
N GLY A 182 -3.44 22.58 7.11
CA GLY A 182 -2.58 22.27 5.99
C GLY A 182 -1.12 22.12 6.43
N SER A 183 -0.34 21.35 5.67
CA SER A 183 1.10 21.15 5.87
C SER A 183 1.80 21.12 4.52
N GLU A 184 2.97 21.71 4.45
CA GLU A 184 3.86 21.64 3.27
C GLU A 184 4.89 20.51 3.40
N TRP A 185 5.01 19.91 4.59
CA TRP A 185 6.00 18.90 4.89
C TRP A 185 5.40 17.51 4.91
N LEU A 186 6.08 16.56 4.26
CA LEU A 186 5.71 15.15 4.31
C LEU A 186 5.94 14.60 5.71
N SER A 187 4.87 14.19 6.37
CA SER A 187 4.95 13.40 7.59
C SER A 187 5.37 11.96 7.27
N TYR A 188 5.94 11.29 8.24
CA TYR A 188 6.42 9.92 8.13
C TYR A 188 5.70 9.03 9.14
N THR A 189 5.12 7.93 8.64
CA THR A 189 4.51 6.91 9.50
C THR A 189 5.03 5.54 9.10
N GLU A 190 5.45 4.76 10.08
CA GLU A 190 5.96 3.40 9.90
C GLU A 190 5.13 2.40 10.71
N GLY A 191 4.90 1.24 10.13
CA GLY A 191 4.24 0.13 10.80
C GLY A 191 4.83 -1.22 10.39
N SER A 192 5.00 -2.12 11.36
CA SER A 192 5.43 -3.48 11.10
C SER A 192 4.59 -4.49 11.88
N LYS A 193 4.33 -5.65 11.29
CA LYS A 193 3.64 -6.79 11.94
C LYS A 193 4.32 -8.10 11.58
N PRO A 194 5.28 -8.58 12.38
CA PRO A 194 5.78 -9.93 12.26
C PRO A 194 4.85 -10.90 12.99
N VAL A 195 4.47 -11.99 12.33
CA VAL A 195 3.71 -13.09 12.95
C VAL A 195 4.32 -14.42 12.51
N SER A 196 4.63 -15.31 13.44
CA SER A 196 5.15 -16.65 13.16
C SER A 196 4.31 -17.69 13.90
N TYR A 197 3.92 -18.74 13.18
CA TYR A 197 3.21 -19.91 13.73
C TYR A 197 3.97 -21.18 13.42
N THR A 198 4.11 -22.07 14.41
CA THR A 198 4.73 -23.40 14.27
C THR A 198 3.75 -24.47 14.73
N HIS A 199 3.53 -25.47 13.91
CA HIS A 199 2.68 -26.61 14.21
C HIS A 199 3.46 -27.91 14.11
N LEU A 200 3.34 -28.75 15.16
CA LEU A 200 3.85 -30.12 15.19
C LEU A 200 2.67 -31.09 15.17
N ARG A 201 2.67 -32.02 14.23
CA ARG A 201 1.72 -33.14 14.20
C ARG A 201 2.46 -34.45 14.03
N ALA A 202 2.17 -35.41 14.91
CA ALA A 202 2.53 -36.79 14.75
C ALA A 202 1.24 -37.60 14.55
N HIS A 203 1.24 -38.53 13.61
CA HIS A 203 0.12 -39.41 13.33
C HIS A 203 0.63 -40.81 13.05
N GLU A 204 0.08 -41.80 13.76
CA GLU A 204 0.33 -43.24 13.54
C GLU A 204 -0.92 -43.80 12.87
N THR A 205 -0.74 -44.55 11.79
CA THR A 205 -1.82 -45.29 11.12
C THR A 205 -1.41 -46.75 10.99
N LYS A 206 -2.29 -47.64 11.45
CA LYS A 206 -2.25 -49.06 11.20
C LYS A 206 -3.23 -49.37 10.09
N ALA A 207 -2.79 -49.98 9.00
CA ALA A 207 -3.61 -50.48 7.93
C ALA A 207 -4.08 -51.91 8.25
#